data_c4940cfd5284d8be70a35463ec774dc2
#
_entry.id   c4940cfd5284d8be70a35463ec774dc2
#
_cell.length_a   1.000
_cell.length_b   1.000
_cell.length_c   1.000
_cell.angle_alpha   90.00
_cell.angle_beta   90.00
_cell.angle_gamma   90.00
#
_symmetry.space_group_name_H-M   'P 1'
#
loop_
_entity.id
_entity.type
_entity.pdbx_description
1 polymer ?
#
loop_
_entity_poly.entity_id
_entity_poly.type
_entity_poly.pdbx_seq_one_letter_code
_entity_poly.pdbx_strand_id
1 'polypeptide(L)'
;PAHPYRYLSPNGEINTLKGTVIWMTARQVRLHSELFGKDMEKLFPIVYEHQSDSACLDNALEFLLLGGRSLPHAMMMLIPEPWVANPQMDLDRRGFYQYHAAMMEPWDGPAAVCFTDGKMIGATLDRNGLRPCRYQVTTDGTVVLASEAGVLPVDPKTIRLKGRLQPGRMFLVDTVQGRIIDDEEIKADIVGRKPYRSWVTQYGVSLDELPDPLNVPQPDHPTIRQRQQAFGYTVEELKMVITPMIVTGEEAISSMGTDTPLAVLSDRPQLLFKYFKQLFAQVTNPPIDPIREALVMSLDTTMGPDGNTFDETPEQCHQLRLR
;
A
#
# COMPACT_ATOMS: atom_id res chain seq x y z
N PRO A 1 -8.79 -3.35 -23.86
CA PRO A 1 -9.42 -2.06 -24.09
C PRO A 1 -8.54 -0.95 -23.56
N ALA A 2 -8.44 0.17 -24.30
CA ALA A 2 -7.61 1.29 -23.89
C ALA A 2 -8.33 2.08 -22.79
N HIS A 3 -7.74 2.11 -21.59
CA HIS A 3 -8.17 3.01 -20.55
C HIS A 3 -7.70 4.43 -20.89
N PRO A 4 -8.55 5.47 -20.81
CA PRO A 4 -8.15 6.82 -21.09
C PRO A 4 -7.45 7.42 -19.86
N TYR A 5 -6.19 7.05 -19.61
CA TYR A 5 -5.39 7.62 -18.54
C TYR A 5 -5.40 9.14 -18.57
N ARG A 6 -5.65 9.76 -17.43
CA ARG A 6 -5.75 11.21 -17.31
C ARG A 6 -4.57 11.82 -16.58
N TYR A 7 -4.08 11.15 -15.56
CA TYR A 7 -3.07 11.69 -14.66
C TYR A 7 -1.81 10.84 -14.59
N LEU A 8 -1.92 9.51 -14.84
CA LEU A 8 -0.83 8.57 -14.62
C LEU A 8 -0.27 8.00 -15.92
N SER A 9 1.03 7.72 -15.88
CA SER A 9 1.74 6.87 -16.84
C SER A 9 2.62 5.89 -16.06
N PRO A 10 2.05 4.81 -15.53
CA PRO A 10 2.77 3.87 -14.70
C PRO A 10 3.54 2.84 -15.52
N ASN A 11 4.66 2.38 -14.98
CA ASN A 11 5.39 1.21 -15.43
C ASN A 11 5.57 0.28 -14.24
N GLY A 12 4.74 -0.74 -14.15
CA GLY A 12 4.81 -1.69 -13.04
C GLY A 12 3.50 -2.40 -12.79
N GLU A 13 3.36 -2.89 -11.58
CA GLU A 13 2.23 -3.67 -11.09
C GLU A 13 1.87 -3.23 -9.68
N ILE A 14 0.58 -3.10 -9.37
CA ILE A 14 0.09 -2.84 -8.02
C ILE A 14 -0.44 -4.13 -7.41
N ASN A 15 0.31 -4.70 -6.48
CA ASN A 15 0.01 -6.01 -5.91
C ASN A 15 -1.10 -5.96 -4.84
N THR A 16 -1.34 -4.80 -4.22
CA THR A 16 -2.41 -4.59 -3.22
C THR A 16 -3.79 -4.38 -3.83
N LEU A 17 -3.94 -4.47 -5.15
CA LEU A 17 -5.12 -4.07 -5.91
C LEU A 17 -6.44 -4.60 -5.34
N LYS A 18 -6.52 -5.88 -5.01
CA LYS A 18 -7.77 -6.49 -4.54
C LYS A 18 -8.30 -5.82 -3.27
N GLY A 19 -7.43 -5.60 -2.31
CA GLY A 19 -7.77 -4.92 -1.06
C GLY A 19 -8.15 -3.47 -1.28
N THR A 20 -7.35 -2.73 -2.05
CA THR A 20 -7.60 -1.31 -2.31
C THR A 20 -8.91 -1.06 -3.08
N VAL A 21 -9.26 -1.92 -4.04
CA VAL A 21 -10.55 -1.84 -4.76
C VAL A 21 -11.72 -2.08 -3.81
N ILE A 22 -11.64 -3.09 -2.93
CA ILE A 22 -12.68 -3.38 -1.95
C ILE A 22 -12.86 -2.18 -1.00
N TRP A 23 -11.79 -1.61 -0.49
CA TRP A 23 -11.84 -0.45 0.39
C TRP A 23 -12.36 0.81 -0.31
N MET A 24 -11.95 1.06 -1.55
CA MET A 24 -12.50 2.17 -2.33
C MET A 24 -14.01 2.04 -2.53
N THR A 25 -14.50 0.83 -2.76
CA THR A 25 -15.94 0.56 -2.87
C THR A 25 -16.66 0.76 -1.53
N ALA A 26 -16.10 0.25 -0.44
CA ALA A 26 -16.70 0.37 0.89
C ALA A 26 -16.82 1.83 1.35
N ARG A 27 -15.83 2.67 1.03
CA ARG A 27 -15.82 4.10 1.40
C ARG A 27 -16.88 4.93 0.70
N GLN A 28 -17.39 4.50 -0.46
CA GLN A 28 -18.35 5.29 -1.25
C GLN A 28 -19.58 5.73 -0.43
N VAL A 29 -20.03 4.90 0.51
CA VAL A 29 -21.18 5.23 1.36
C VAL A 29 -20.96 6.38 2.35
N ARG A 30 -19.69 6.74 2.60
CA ARG A 30 -19.30 7.83 3.51
C ARG A 30 -18.87 9.10 2.78
N LEU A 31 -18.73 9.01 1.46
CA LEU A 31 -18.25 10.14 0.68
C LEU A 31 -19.32 11.20 0.51
N HIS A 32 -18.96 12.42 0.82
CA HIS A 32 -19.75 13.61 0.53
C HIS A 32 -18.80 14.77 0.17
N SER A 33 -19.26 15.66 -0.68
CA SER A 33 -18.51 16.83 -1.10
C SER A 33 -19.44 17.94 -1.50
N GLU A 34 -19.19 19.13 -0.98
CA GLU A 34 -19.92 20.34 -1.41
C GLU A 34 -19.64 20.67 -2.87
N LEU A 35 -18.43 20.34 -3.38
CA LEU A 35 -18.06 20.56 -4.77
C LEU A 35 -18.93 19.76 -5.75
N PHE A 36 -19.25 18.53 -5.40
CA PHE A 36 -20.06 17.64 -6.26
C PHE A 36 -21.54 17.68 -5.91
N GLY A 37 -21.90 18.00 -4.69
CA GLY A 37 -23.29 18.01 -4.24
C GLY A 37 -24.04 16.73 -4.63
N LYS A 38 -25.15 16.84 -5.33
CA LYS A 38 -25.97 15.71 -5.80
C LYS A 38 -25.28 14.89 -6.91
N ASP A 39 -24.27 15.43 -7.58
CA ASP A 39 -23.56 14.74 -8.64
C ASP A 39 -22.52 13.73 -8.12
N MET A 40 -22.35 13.67 -6.79
CA MET A 40 -21.45 12.70 -6.15
C MET A 40 -21.77 11.25 -6.55
N GLU A 41 -23.04 10.90 -6.63
CA GLU A 41 -23.48 9.55 -7.02
C GLU A 41 -23.06 9.16 -8.44
N LYS A 42 -22.85 10.13 -9.33
CA LYS A 42 -22.41 9.90 -10.72
C LYS A 42 -20.94 9.46 -10.81
N LEU A 43 -20.17 9.67 -9.74
CA LEU A 43 -18.76 9.25 -9.67
C LEU A 43 -18.61 7.78 -9.27
N PHE A 44 -19.69 7.12 -8.89
CA PHE A 44 -19.65 5.73 -8.43
C PHE A 44 -19.94 4.74 -9.57
N PRO A 45 -19.23 3.63 -9.63
CA PRO A 45 -18.09 3.26 -8.79
C PRO A 45 -16.84 4.07 -9.17
N ILE A 46 -16.02 4.47 -8.17
CA ILE A 46 -14.76 5.20 -8.39
C ILE A 46 -13.79 4.35 -9.17
N VAL A 47 -13.68 3.08 -8.79
CA VAL A 47 -12.87 2.07 -9.49
C VAL A 47 -13.80 0.97 -10.02
N TYR A 48 -13.53 0.50 -11.23
CA TYR A 48 -14.37 -0.53 -11.87
C TYR A 48 -13.75 -1.91 -11.67
N GLU A 49 -14.60 -2.90 -11.43
CA GLU A 49 -14.17 -4.30 -11.43
C GLU A 49 -13.57 -4.69 -12.79
N HIS A 50 -12.57 -5.56 -12.76
CA HIS A 50 -11.89 -6.08 -13.95
C HIS A 50 -11.10 -5.05 -14.78
N GLN A 51 -10.86 -3.86 -14.25
CA GLN A 51 -9.85 -2.96 -14.81
C GLN A 51 -8.44 -3.40 -14.43
N SER A 52 -7.44 -2.89 -15.18
CA SER A 52 -6.05 -3.05 -14.77
C SER A 52 -5.78 -2.29 -13.46
N ASP A 53 -4.77 -2.74 -12.73
CA ASP A 53 -4.27 -2.09 -11.52
C ASP A 53 -3.94 -0.61 -11.74
N SER A 54 -3.27 -0.33 -12.84
CA SER A 54 -2.90 1.02 -13.25
C SER A 54 -4.11 1.91 -13.53
N ALA A 55 -5.17 1.36 -14.15
CA ALA A 55 -6.40 2.09 -14.40
C ALA A 55 -7.15 2.40 -13.10
N CYS A 56 -7.17 1.47 -12.17
CA CYS A 56 -7.75 1.69 -10.85
C CYS A 56 -7.00 2.76 -10.07
N LEU A 57 -5.66 2.77 -10.14
CA LEU A 57 -4.83 3.80 -9.50
C LEU A 57 -5.07 5.18 -10.11
N ASP A 58 -5.20 5.27 -11.45
CA ASP A 58 -5.50 6.53 -12.14
C ASP A 58 -6.86 7.09 -11.70
N ASN A 59 -7.88 6.24 -11.61
CA ASN A 59 -9.20 6.64 -11.12
C ASN A 59 -9.15 7.10 -9.65
N ALA A 60 -8.39 6.43 -8.79
CA ALA A 60 -8.23 6.82 -7.40
C ALA A 60 -7.51 8.17 -7.27
N LEU A 61 -6.48 8.41 -8.09
CA LEU A 61 -5.79 9.70 -8.13
C LEU A 61 -6.73 10.80 -8.62
N GLU A 62 -7.42 10.59 -9.74
CA GLU A 62 -8.41 11.54 -10.27
C GLU A 62 -9.44 11.92 -9.21
N PHE A 63 -9.98 10.93 -8.51
CA PHE A 63 -10.94 11.14 -7.44
C PHE A 63 -10.41 12.04 -6.32
N LEU A 64 -9.19 11.82 -5.84
CA LEU A 64 -8.56 12.64 -4.80
C LEU A 64 -8.31 14.08 -5.28
N LEU A 65 -7.85 14.25 -6.53
CA LEU A 65 -7.61 15.57 -7.12
C LEU A 65 -8.90 16.37 -7.29
N LEU A 66 -9.94 15.74 -7.81
CA LEU A 66 -11.26 16.34 -7.97
C LEU A 66 -11.88 16.69 -6.60
N GLY A 67 -11.55 15.93 -5.56
CA GLY A 67 -11.92 16.21 -4.18
C GLY A 67 -11.13 17.32 -3.51
N GLY A 68 -10.19 17.96 -4.23
CA GLY A 68 -9.44 19.13 -3.76
C GLY A 68 -8.02 18.84 -3.23
N ARG A 69 -7.55 17.60 -3.28
CA ARG A 69 -6.14 17.30 -2.93
C ARG A 69 -5.19 17.85 -3.99
N SER A 70 -4.04 18.35 -3.58
CA SER A 70 -2.97 18.66 -4.54
C SER A 70 -2.35 17.37 -5.08
N LEU A 71 -1.85 17.41 -6.31
CA LEU A 71 -1.24 16.26 -6.98
C LEU A 71 -0.16 15.55 -6.13
N PRO A 72 0.86 16.26 -5.58
CA PRO A 72 1.86 15.58 -4.76
C PRO A 72 1.28 15.03 -3.44
N HIS A 73 0.28 15.70 -2.84
CA HIS A 73 -0.38 15.20 -1.64
C HIS A 73 -1.11 13.88 -1.91
N ALA A 74 -1.91 13.82 -2.98
CA ALA A 74 -2.62 12.62 -3.37
C ALA A 74 -1.65 11.46 -3.68
N MET A 75 -0.53 11.74 -4.34
CA MET A 75 0.52 10.75 -4.59
C MET A 75 1.17 10.23 -3.31
N MET A 76 1.44 11.10 -2.32
CA MET A 76 1.96 10.67 -1.01
C MET A 76 0.96 9.80 -0.23
N MET A 77 -0.34 10.00 -0.42
CA MET A 77 -1.36 9.14 0.17
C MET A 77 -1.42 7.77 -0.49
N LEU A 78 -1.41 7.73 -1.83
CA LEU A 78 -1.56 6.50 -2.61
C LEU A 78 -0.31 5.64 -2.60
N ILE A 79 0.87 6.27 -2.73
CA ILE A 79 2.18 5.60 -2.77
C ILE A 79 3.07 6.18 -1.67
N PRO A 80 2.82 5.82 -0.40
CA PRO A 80 3.62 6.34 0.71
C PRO A 80 5.04 5.79 0.69
N GLU A 81 6.00 6.59 1.14
CA GLU A 81 7.34 6.09 1.43
C GLU A 81 7.34 5.12 2.62
N PRO A 82 8.40 4.28 2.78
CA PRO A 82 8.47 3.31 3.88
C PRO A 82 8.66 4.04 5.23
N TRP A 83 7.56 4.30 5.91
CA TRP A 83 7.55 5.07 7.16
C TRP A 83 7.51 4.21 8.43
N VAL A 84 6.93 3.00 8.35
CA VAL A 84 6.71 2.14 9.53
C VAL A 84 8.02 1.70 10.16
N ALA A 85 8.95 1.19 9.35
CA ALA A 85 10.23 0.66 9.80
C ALA A 85 11.39 1.66 9.69
N ASN A 86 11.10 2.96 9.55
CA ASN A 86 12.14 3.99 9.42
C ASN A 86 12.28 4.81 10.72
N PRO A 87 13.17 4.43 11.65
CA PRO A 87 13.33 5.15 12.92
C PRO A 87 13.93 6.56 12.75
N GLN A 88 14.55 6.84 11.61
CA GLN A 88 15.18 8.12 11.31
C GLN A 88 14.24 9.12 10.65
N MET A 89 13.03 8.69 10.28
CA MET A 89 12.05 9.61 9.68
C MET A 89 11.62 10.68 10.66
N ASP A 90 11.53 11.90 10.17
CA ASP A 90 10.98 13.03 10.91
C ASP A 90 9.61 12.70 11.49
N LEU A 91 9.36 13.11 12.73
CA LEU A 91 8.15 12.71 13.47
C LEU A 91 6.87 13.32 12.89
N ASP A 92 6.93 14.51 12.34
CA ASP A 92 5.75 15.16 11.74
C ASP A 92 5.42 14.50 10.38
N ARG A 93 6.45 14.14 9.60
CA ARG A 93 6.30 13.33 8.38
C ARG A 93 5.72 11.94 8.69
N ARG A 94 6.19 11.30 9.76
CA ARG A 94 5.62 10.03 10.23
C ARG A 94 4.16 10.21 10.63
N GLY A 95 3.83 11.28 11.36
CA GLY A 95 2.46 11.63 11.72
C GLY A 95 1.55 11.82 10.52
N PHE A 96 2.05 12.46 9.46
CA PHE A 96 1.33 12.59 8.18
C PHE A 96 0.97 11.21 7.60
N TYR A 97 1.94 10.30 7.48
CA TYR A 97 1.68 8.96 6.93
C TYR A 97 0.78 8.12 7.83
N GLN A 98 0.95 8.20 9.14
CA GLN A 98 0.05 7.51 10.09
C GLN A 98 -1.40 7.99 9.95
N TYR A 99 -1.60 9.31 9.83
CA TYR A 99 -2.91 9.91 9.63
C TYR A 99 -3.55 9.40 8.34
N HIS A 100 -2.83 9.49 7.23
CA HIS A 100 -3.38 9.10 5.93
C HIS A 100 -3.55 7.59 5.77
N ALA A 101 -2.78 6.78 6.48
CA ALA A 101 -2.97 5.34 6.53
C ALA A 101 -4.29 4.91 7.18
N ALA A 102 -4.90 5.77 8.02
CA ALA A 102 -6.25 5.55 8.55
C ALA A 102 -7.36 5.86 7.54
N MET A 103 -7.03 6.54 6.44
CA MET A 103 -7.98 7.01 5.43
C MET A 103 -7.83 6.32 4.07
N MET A 104 -6.63 5.82 3.77
CA MET A 104 -6.30 5.24 2.47
C MET A 104 -5.26 4.14 2.64
N GLU A 105 -5.56 2.98 2.11
CA GLU A 105 -4.60 1.88 2.01
C GLU A 105 -3.52 2.21 0.98
N PRO A 106 -2.27 1.79 1.23
CA PRO A 106 -1.20 2.00 0.27
C PRO A 106 -1.42 1.18 -1.00
N TRP A 107 -1.22 1.82 -2.14
CA TRP A 107 -1.16 1.18 -3.45
C TRP A 107 0.28 0.74 -3.69
N ASP A 108 0.59 -0.50 -3.36
CA ASP A 108 1.95 -1.03 -3.32
C ASP A 108 2.19 -2.10 -4.39
N GLY A 109 3.41 -2.14 -4.88
CA GLY A 109 3.90 -3.06 -5.87
C GLY A 109 5.10 -2.48 -6.61
N PRO A 110 5.82 -3.26 -7.43
CA PRO A 110 7.00 -2.79 -8.16
C PRO A 110 6.60 -1.80 -9.26
N ALA A 111 6.67 -0.50 -8.99
CA ALA A 111 6.21 0.51 -9.92
C ALA A 111 7.11 1.75 -9.99
N ALA A 112 7.28 2.28 -11.20
CA ALA A 112 7.71 3.63 -11.48
C ALA A 112 6.52 4.38 -12.08
N VAL A 113 6.03 5.40 -11.39
CA VAL A 113 4.79 6.09 -11.75
C VAL A 113 5.09 7.53 -12.11
N CYS A 114 4.88 7.87 -13.38
CA CYS A 114 4.86 9.27 -13.83
C CYS A 114 3.43 9.81 -13.70
N PHE A 115 3.29 11.08 -13.37
CA PHE A 115 2.00 11.71 -13.16
C PHE A 115 2.00 13.19 -13.54
N THR A 116 0.82 13.71 -13.87
CA THR A 116 0.65 15.12 -14.22
C THR A 116 -0.79 15.58 -14.00
N ASP A 117 -0.96 16.87 -13.68
CA ASP A 117 -2.26 17.56 -13.66
C ASP A 117 -2.35 18.64 -14.75
N GLY A 118 -1.40 18.64 -15.71
CA GLY A 118 -1.28 19.64 -16.77
C GLY A 118 -0.48 20.89 -16.38
N LYS A 119 -0.16 21.08 -15.09
CA LYS A 119 0.69 22.17 -14.57
C LYS A 119 1.96 21.65 -13.93
N MET A 120 1.85 20.52 -13.27
CA MET A 120 2.97 19.81 -12.67
C MET A 120 3.18 18.48 -13.39
N ILE A 121 4.43 18.08 -13.51
CA ILE A 121 4.83 16.78 -14.03
C ILE A 121 5.74 16.14 -13.00
N GLY A 122 5.44 14.96 -12.58
CA GLY A 122 6.22 14.27 -11.56
C GLY A 122 6.43 12.80 -11.82
N ALA A 123 7.26 12.22 -10.99
CA ALA A 123 7.45 10.79 -10.92
C ALA A 123 7.78 10.35 -9.50
N THR A 124 7.31 9.17 -9.14
CA THR A 124 7.67 8.48 -7.90
C THR A 124 7.95 7.02 -8.18
N LEU A 125 8.74 6.41 -7.32
CA LEU A 125 8.92 4.95 -7.29
C LEU A 125 8.09 4.35 -6.18
N ASP A 126 7.85 3.05 -6.27
CA ASP A 126 7.40 2.28 -5.14
C ASP A 126 8.37 2.44 -3.94
N ARG A 127 7.93 2.13 -2.76
CA ARG A 127 8.70 2.32 -1.52
C ARG A 127 10.05 1.62 -1.50
N ASN A 128 10.24 0.55 -2.26
CA ASN A 128 11.49 -0.19 -2.38
C ASN A 128 12.33 0.19 -3.62
N GLY A 129 11.74 0.93 -4.55
CA GLY A 129 12.39 1.33 -5.79
C GLY A 129 12.77 0.17 -6.68
N LEU A 130 11.86 -0.81 -6.82
CA LEU A 130 12.10 -2.03 -7.59
C LEU A 130 12.19 -1.75 -9.10
N ARG A 131 11.44 -0.75 -9.58
CA ARG A 131 11.55 -0.28 -10.98
C ARG A 131 12.55 0.88 -11.06
N PRO A 132 13.42 0.89 -12.08
CA PRO A 132 14.35 1.99 -12.29
C PRO A 132 13.64 3.21 -12.89
N CYS A 133 14.10 4.40 -12.51
CA CYS A 133 13.73 5.65 -13.17
C CYS A 133 14.94 6.60 -13.16
N ARG A 134 15.28 7.14 -14.34
CA ARG A 134 16.41 8.05 -14.55
C ARG A 134 15.88 9.37 -15.12
N TYR A 135 16.58 10.45 -14.80
CA TYR A 135 16.26 11.75 -15.36
C TYR A 135 17.51 12.46 -15.88
N GLN A 136 17.29 13.31 -16.87
CA GLN A 136 18.27 14.23 -17.43
C GLN A 136 17.60 15.61 -17.59
N VAL A 137 18.35 16.65 -17.29
CA VAL A 137 17.92 18.04 -17.47
C VAL A 137 18.96 18.73 -18.33
N THR A 138 18.55 19.29 -19.42
CA THR A 138 19.43 19.97 -20.36
C THR A 138 19.54 21.47 -20.05
N THR A 139 20.49 22.14 -20.67
CA THR A 139 20.75 23.57 -20.50
C THR A 139 19.63 24.46 -21.05
N ASP A 140 18.85 23.95 -22.00
CA ASP A 140 17.66 24.62 -22.55
C ASP A 140 16.39 24.39 -21.71
N GLY A 141 16.52 23.65 -20.61
CA GLY A 141 15.40 23.36 -19.71
C GLY A 141 14.57 22.14 -20.05
N THR A 142 14.94 21.37 -21.07
CA THR A 142 14.26 20.09 -21.37
C THR A 142 14.53 19.08 -20.26
N VAL A 143 13.47 18.43 -19.76
CA VAL A 143 13.55 17.35 -18.78
C VAL A 143 13.14 16.04 -19.45
N VAL A 144 14.03 15.05 -19.41
CA VAL A 144 13.78 13.71 -19.88
C VAL A 144 13.79 12.77 -18.68
N LEU A 145 12.69 12.06 -18.49
CA LEU A 145 12.56 11.07 -17.41
C LEU A 145 12.09 9.76 -18.02
N ALA A 146 12.81 8.67 -17.73
CA ALA A 146 12.55 7.34 -18.31
C ALA A 146 13.14 6.23 -17.45
N SER A 147 12.71 4.99 -17.68
CA SER A 147 13.26 3.81 -17.01
C SER A 147 14.77 3.65 -17.23
N GLU A 148 15.27 4.09 -18.39
CA GLU A 148 16.69 3.97 -18.77
C GLU A 148 17.18 5.22 -19.50
N ALA A 149 18.51 5.37 -19.54
CA ALA A 149 19.13 6.45 -20.31
C ALA A 149 19.16 6.09 -21.81
N GLY A 150 19.04 7.11 -22.67
CA GLY A 150 19.15 6.94 -24.11
C GLY A 150 17.86 6.66 -24.85
N VAL A 151 16.72 6.67 -24.18
CA VAL A 151 15.39 6.57 -24.84
C VAL A 151 15.09 7.78 -25.74
N LEU A 152 15.64 8.91 -25.40
CA LEU A 152 15.70 10.10 -26.25
C LEU A 152 17.16 10.49 -26.44
N PRO A 153 17.62 10.65 -27.69
CA PRO A 153 18.97 11.13 -27.96
C PRO A 153 19.16 12.56 -27.44
N VAL A 154 20.03 12.75 -26.47
CA VAL A 154 20.40 14.06 -25.91
C VAL A 154 21.90 14.22 -26.07
N ASP A 155 22.34 15.37 -26.60
CA ASP A 155 23.77 15.67 -26.66
C ASP A 155 24.34 15.74 -25.23
N PRO A 156 25.31 14.91 -24.88
CA PRO A 156 25.92 14.90 -23.54
C PRO A 156 26.45 16.29 -23.09
N LYS A 157 26.84 17.12 -24.02
CA LYS A 157 27.33 18.49 -23.73
C LYS A 157 26.23 19.45 -23.24
N THR A 158 24.98 19.16 -23.56
CA THR A 158 23.83 19.97 -23.12
C THR A 158 23.25 19.50 -21.78
N ILE A 159 23.69 18.37 -21.24
CA ILE A 159 23.18 17.84 -19.99
C ILE A 159 23.72 18.68 -18.82
N ARG A 160 22.82 19.42 -18.15
CA ARG A 160 23.12 20.20 -16.95
C ARG A 160 23.05 19.35 -15.68
N LEU A 161 22.05 18.45 -15.59
CA LEU A 161 21.81 17.60 -14.43
C LEU A 161 21.36 16.22 -14.92
N LYS A 162 21.84 15.17 -14.27
CA LYS A 162 21.36 13.80 -14.47
C LYS A 162 21.35 13.06 -13.15
N GLY A 163 20.40 12.16 -13.00
CA GLY A 163 20.29 11.37 -11.79
C GLY A 163 19.38 10.16 -11.96
N ARG A 164 19.21 9.47 -10.85
CA ARG A 164 18.29 8.36 -10.69
C ARG A 164 17.32 8.71 -9.58
N LEU A 165 16.04 8.49 -9.83
CA LEU A 165 15.02 8.63 -8.81
C LEU A 165 15.26 7.60 -7.70
N GLN A 166 15.13 8.04 -6.47
CA GLN A 166 15.36 7.20 -5.30
C GLN A 166 14.03 6.66 -4.76
N PRO A 167 14.03 5.48 -4.13
CA PRO A 167 12.84 4.96 -3.43
C PRO A 167 12.29 5.97 -2.43
N GLY A 168 10.96 6.09 -2.37
CA GLY A 168 10.31 7.00 -1.45
C GLY A 168 10.53 8.50 -1.72
N ARG A 169 11.17 8.86 -2.84
CA ARG A 169 11.35 10.25 -3.27
C ARG A 169 10.54 10.57 -4.50
N MET A 170 10.06 11.80 -4.54
CA MET A 170 9.31 12.34 -5.65
C MET A 170 10.20 13.28 -6.47
N PHE A 171 10.13 13.15 -7.78
CA PHE A 171 10.68 14.12 -8.72
C PHE A 171 9.50 14.96 -9.24
N LEU A 172 9.55 16.28 -9.08
CA LEU A 172 8.46 17.15 -9.48
C LEU A 172 8.96 18.37 -10.23
N VAL A 173 8.34 18.66 -11.35
CA VAL A 173 8.57 19.85 -12.17
C VAL A 173 7.30 20.68 -12.15
N ASP A 174 7.40 21.92 -11.70
CA ASP A 174 6.34 22.91 -11.84
C ASP A 174 6.58 23.68 -13.15
N THR A 175 5.70 23.47 -14.13
CA THR A 175 5.82 24.10 -15.45
C THR A 175 5.42 25.58 -15.44
N VAL A 176 4.63 25.99 -14.44
CA VAL A 176 4.22 27.39 -14.26
C VAL A 176 5.37 28.23 -13.67
N GLN A 177 6.05 27.67 -12.65
CA GLN A 177 7.23 28.27 -12.03
C GLN A 177 8.50 28.05 -12.86
N GLY A 178 8.50 27.10 -13.79
CA GLY A 178 9.66 26.77 -14.62
C GLY A 178 10.82 26.14 -13.82
N ARG A 179 10.54 25.40 -12.75
CA ARG A 179 11.57 24.80 -11.89
C ARG A 179 11.27 23.36 -11.46
N ILE A 180 12.32 22.66 -11.12
CA ILE A 180 12.25 21.39 -10.40
C ILE A 180 12.08 21.72 -8.91
N ILE A 181 11.09 21.10 -8.25
CA ILE A 181 10.86 21.25 -6.82
C ILE A 181 11.55 20.08 -6.10
N ASP A 182 12.30 20.39 -5.07
CA ASP A 182 12.97 19.37 -4.25
C ASP A 182 11.98 18.53 -3.45
N ASP A 183 12.26 17.25 -3.29
CA ASP A 183 11.42 16.30 -2.54
C ASP A 183 11.17 16.74 -1.09
N GLU A 184 12.21 17.24 -0.43
CA GLU A 184 12.09 17.72 0.95
C GLU A 184 11.23 18.99 1.05
N GLU A 185 11.33 19.89 0.05
CA GLU A 185 10.47 21.08 -0.06
C GLU A 185 9.01 20.69 -0.20
N ILE A 186 8.70 19.73 -1.12
CA ILE A 186 7.34 19.23 -1.33
C ILE A 186 6.77 18.63 -0.06
N LYS A 187 7.53 17.74 0.58
CA LYS A 187 7.10 17.03 1.76
C LYS A 187 6.92 17.97 2.97
N ALA A 188 7.84 18.90 3.16
CA ALA A 188 7.73 19.88 4.24
C ALA A 188 6.49 20.77 4.09
N ASP A 189 6.18 21.23 2.87
CA ASP A 189 4.98 22.03 2.60
C ASP A 189 3.70 21.23 2.92
N ILE A 190 3.60 20.00 2.43
CA ILE A 190 2.40 19.17 2.60
C ILE A 190 2.21 18.74 4.05
N VAL A 191 3.27 18.26 4.69
CA VAL A 191 3.26 17.81 6.09
C VAL A 191 2.94 18.94 7.05
N GLY A 192 3.44 20.14 6.76
CA GLY A 192 3.23 21.33 7.59
C GLY A 192 1.84 21.96 7.50
N ARG A 193 0.98 21.51 6.58
CA ARG A 193 -0.35 22.13 6.37
C ARG A 193 -1.31 21.93 7.53
N LYS A 194 -1.19 20.79 8.23
CA LYS A 194 -2.06 20.45 9.38
C LYS A 194 -1.26 19.72 10.46
N PRO A 195 -1.73 19.72 11.70
CA PRO A 195 -1.00 19.12 12.82
C PRO A 195 -1.25 17.60 12.92
N TYR A 196 -0.98 16.86 11.84
CA TYR A 196 -1.27 15.43 11.73
C TYR A 196 -0.70 14.60 12.88
N ARG A 197 0.56 14.88 13.27
CA ARG A 197 1.20 14.20 14.41
C ARG A 197 0.42 14.39 15.70
N SER A 198 -0.01 15.61 15.99
CA SER A 198 -0.80 15.90 17.19
C SER A 198 -2.13 15.16 17.16
N TRP A 199 -2.79 15.12 16.02
CA TRP A 199 -4.06 14.41 15.85
C TRP A 199 -3.88 12.90 16.07
N VAL A 200 -2.88 12.27 15.46
CA VAL A 200 -2.60 10.85 15.65
C VAL A 200 -2.26 10.53 17.11
N THR A 201 -1.46 11.39 17.77
CA THR A 201 -1.09 11.19 19.18
C THR A 201 -2.28 11.36 20.12
N GLN A 202 -3.18 12.27 19.82
CA GLN A 202 -4.30 12.60 20.70
C GLN A 202 -5.51 11.69 20.52
N TYR A 203 -5.79 11.26 19.29
CA TYR A 203 -7.02 10.56 18.94
C TYR A 203 -6.81 9.11 18.48
N GLY A 204 -5.59 8.73 18.11
CA GLY A 204 -5.27 7.35 17.75
C GLY A 204 -5.41 6.43 18.96
N VAL A 205 -5.90 5.21 18.73
CA VAL A 205 -6.08 4.19 19.76
C VAL A 205 -5.09 3.07 19.52
N SER A 206 -4.31 2.71 20.52
CA SER A 206 -3.44 1.53 20.48
C SER A 206 -4.09 0.32 21.15
N LEU A 207 -3.63 -0.87 20.80
CA LEU A 207 -4.13 -2.11 21.39
C LEU A 207 -3.87 -2.15 22.91
N ASP A 208 -2.73 -1.59 23.33
CA ASP A 208 -2.32 -1.56 24.75
C ASP A 208 -3.16 -0.60 25.61
N GLU A 209 -3.91 0.32 24.97
CA GLU A 209 -4.81 1.26 25.65
C GLU A 209 -6.22 0.70 25.84
N LEU A 210 -6.52 -0.46 25.25
CA LEU A 210 -7.81 -1.09 25.42
C LEU A 210 -7.94 -1.68 26.83
N PRO A 211 -9.14 -1.62 27.44
CA PRO A 211 -9.38 -2.26 28.73
C PRO A 211 -9.23 -3.77 28.59
N ASP A 212 -8.74 -4.38 29.67
CA ASP A 212 -8.68 -5.85 29.74
C ASP A 212 -10.06 -6.46 29.47
N PRO A 213 -10.10 -7.56 28.71
CA PRO A 213 -11.36 -8.22 28.39
C PRO A 213 -12.04 -8.75 29.66
N LEU A 214 -13.32 -8.44 29.82
CA LEU A 214 -14.11 -8.83 31.00
C LEU A 214 -14.17 -10.36 31.20
N ASN A 215 -14.11 -11.13 30.11
CA ASN A 215 -14.15 -12.58 30.13
C ASN A 215 -13.10 -13.13 29.19
N VAL A 216 -12.00 -13.62 29.73
CA VAL A 216 -11.01 -14.40 28.97
C VAL A 216 -11.41 -15.87 29.03
N PRO A 217 -11.71 -16.51 27.91
CA PRO A 217 -12.00 -17.95 27.89
C PRO A 217 -10.81 -18.71 28.47
N GLN A 218 -11.05 -19.52 29.51
CA GLN A 218 -10.00 -20.36 30.07
C GLN A 218 -9.70 -21.51 29.10
N PRO A 219 -8.43 -21.89 28.94
CA PRO A 219 -8.06 -23.02 28.10
C PRO A 219 -8.69 -24.33 28.63
N ASP A 220 -9.41 -25.03 27.77
CA ASP A 220 -9.92 -26.37 28.10
C ASP A 220 -8.84 -27.43 27.79
N HIS A 221 -7.93 -27.58 28.74
CA HIS A 221 -6.84 -28.56 28.64
C HIS A 221 -7.28 -30.03 28.54
N PRO A 222 -8.32 -30.47 29.23
CA PRO A 222 -8.78 -31.86 29.12
C PRO A 222 -9.20 -32.29 27.73
N THR A 223 -9.79 -31.41 26.95
CA THR A 223 -10.27 -31.70 25.58
C THR A 223 -9.34 -31.24 24.48
N ILE A 224 -8.20 -30.65 24.81
CA ILE A 224 -7.31 -30.03 23.78
C ILE A 224 -6.89 -31.02 22.68
N ARG A 225 -6.54 -32.28 23.09
CA ARG A 225 -6.16 -33.31 22.13
C ARG A 225 -7.30 -33.68 21.19
N GLN A 226 -8.52 -33.83 21.72
CA GLN A 226 -9.69 -34.12 20.92
C GLN A 226 -10.01 -33.02 19.94
N ARG A 227 -9.93 -31.77 20.38
CA ARG A 227 -10.11 -30.58 19.51
C ARG A 227 -9.04 -30.49 18.44
N GLN A 228 -7.77 -30.69 18.79
CA GLN A 228 -6.68 -30.72 17.80
C GLN A 228 -6.91 -31.82 16.75
N GLN A 229 -7.35 -33.02 17.17
CA GLN A 229 -7.68 -34.08 16.24
C GLN A 229 -8.91 -33.75 15.38
N ALA A 230 -9.95 -33.17 15.98
CA ALA A 230 -11.16 -32.76 15.27
C ALA A 230 -10.87 -31.72 14.21
N PHE A 231 -9.96 -30.76 14.49
CA PHE A 231 -9.50 -29.78 13.53
C PHE A 231 -8.36 -30.28 12.62
N GLY A 232 -7.95 -31.55 12.77
CA GLY A 232 -6.99 -32.22 11.90
C GLY A 232 -5.54 -31.81 12.09
N TYR A 233 -5.18 -31.18 13.20
CA TYR A 233 -3.79 -30.88 13.52
C TYR A 233 -2.98 -32.15 13.74
N THR A 234 -1.84 -32.23 13.06
CA THR A 234 -0.86 -33.31 13.26
C THR A 234 0.17 -32.89 14.31
N VAL A 235 0.87 -33.88 14.87
CA VAL A 235 2.00 -33.61 15.79
C VAL A 235 3.11 -32.83 15.09
N GLU A 236 3.31 -33.07 13.81
CA GLU A 236 4.27 -32.35 12.99
C GLU A 236 3.90 -30.86 12.85
N GLU A 237 2.67 -30.57 12.48
CA GLU A 237 2.17 -29.19 12.38
C GLU A 237 2.29 -28.44 13.72
N LEU A 238 1.97 -29.10 14.83
CA LEU A 238 2.13 -28.49 16.15
C LEU A 238 3.58 -28.15 16.48
N LYS A 239 4.54 -29.04 16.14
CA LYS A 239 5.96 -28.83 16.43
C LYS A 239 6.66 -27.90 15.43
N MET A 240 6.37 -28.06 14.16
CA MET A 240 7.15 -27.41 13.08
C MET A 240 6.54 -26.10 12.62
N VAL A 241 5.26 -25.87 12.88
CA VAL A 241 4.55 -24.65 12.44
C VAL A 241 4.08 -23.85 13.65
N ILE A 242 3.20 -24.42 14.47
CA ILE A 242 2.53 -23.63 15.53
C ILE A 242 3.49 -23.28 16.67
N THR A 243 4.32 -24.21 17.13
CA THR A 243 5.27 -23.92 18.21
C THR A 243 6.27 -22.83 17.85
N PRO A 244 6.94 -22.83 16.68
CA PRO A 244 7.78 -21.70 16.27
C PRO A 244 7.03 -20.36 16.24
N MET A 245 5.82 -20.32 15.68
CA MET A 245 5.02 -19.10 15.64
C MET A 245 4.73 -18.53 17.04
N ILE A 246 4.43 -19.40 18.01
CA ILE A 246 4.19 -18.99 19.41
C ILE A 246 5.48 -18.45 20.05
N VAL A 247 6.62 -19.09 19.77
CA VAL A 247 7.91 -18.75 20.43
C VAL A 247 8.53 -17.49 19.84
N THR A 248 8.46 -17.32 18.51
CA THR A 248 9.16 -16.25 17.82
C THR A 248 8.24 -15.07 17.45
N GLY A 249 6.91 -15.28 17.41
CA GLY A 249 5.96 -14.30 16.89
C GLY A 249 6.01 -14.16 15.36
N GLU A 250 6.70 -15.07 14.67
CA GLU A 250 6.91 -15.03 13.23
C GLU A 250 6.37 -16.32 12.60
N GLU A 251 6.00 -16.24 11.33
CA GLU A 251 5.57 -17.40 10.56
C GLU A 251 6.69 -18.42 10.41
N ALA A 252 6.38 -19.70 10.59
CA ALA A 252 7.36 -20.77 10.46
C ALA A 252 7.83 -20.94 9.02
N ILE A 253 9.13 -20.95 8.81
CA ILE A 253 9.73 -21.22 7.50
C ILE A 253 9.78 -22.72 7.28
N SER A 254 9.23 -23.18 6.16
CA SER A 254 9.28 -24.59 5.74
C SER A 254 9.46 -24.70 4.23
N SER A 255 9.81 -25.90 3.76
CA SER A 255 9.85 -26.17 2.34
C SER A 255 8.44 -26.21 1.74
N MET A 256 8.31 -25.74 0.51
CA MET A 256 7.07 -25.86 -0.26
C MET A 256 6.98 -27.24 -0.91
N GLY A 257 5.74 -27.75 -0.99
CA GLY A 257 5.48 -29.09 -1.48
C GLY A 257 5.42 -30.13 -0.38
N THR A 258 4.96 -31.31 -0.71
CA THR A 258 4.79 -32.43 0.22
C THR A 258 4.74 -33.76 -0.54
N ASP A 259 5.38 -34.79 0.03
CA ASP A 259 5.31 -36.16 -0.47
C ASP A 259 4.12 -36.95 0.10
N THR A 260 3.32 -36.29 0.95
CA THR A 260 2.09 -36.92 1.50
C THR A 260 1.14 -37.22 0.34
N PRO A 261 0.61 -38.46 0.23
CA PRO A 261 -0.37 -38.85 -0.78
C PRO A 261 -1.58 -37.91 -0.80
N LEU A 262 -2.21 -37.77 -1.97
CA LEU A 262 -3.40 -36.94 -2.13
C LEU A 262 -4.47 -37.33 -1.13
N ALA A 263 -5.13 -36.36 -0.52
CA ALA A 263 -6.20 -36.55 0.44
C ALA A 263 -7.35 -37.42 -0.12
N VAL A 264 -7.64 -37.28 -1.44
CA VAL A 264 -8.66 -38.06 -2.14
C VAL A 264 -8.38 -39.58 -2.16
N LEU A 265 -7.13 -40.00 -1.95
CA LEU A 265 -6.71 -41.41 -1.88
C LEU A 265 -6.74 -41.94 -0.44
N SER A 266 -7.15 -41.17 0.54
CA SER A 266 -7.18 -41.56 1.94
C SER A 266 -8.52 -42.20 2.30
N ASP A 267 -8.46 -43.30 3.02
CA ASP A 267 -9.65 -43.95 3.63
C ASP A 267 -10.11 -43.20 4.90
N ARG A 268 -9.36 -42.17 5.33
CA ARG A 268 -9.68 -41.37 6.52
C ARG A 268 -10.26 -40.03 6.12
N PRO A 269 -11.20 -39.49 6.91
CA PRO A 269 -11.64 -38.13 6.74
C PRO A 269 -10.45 -37.17 6.78
N GLN A 270 -10.35 -36.28 5.79
CA GLN A 270 -9.32 -35.28 5.68
C GLN A 270 -9.95 -33.87 5.76
N LEU A 271 -9.17 -32.90 6.24
CA LEU A 271 -9.59 -31.51 6.19
C LEU A 271 -9.82 -31.07 4.74
N LEU A 272 -10.83 -30.23 4.52
CA LEU A 272 -11.23 -29.79 3.19
C LEU A 272 -10.07 -29.21 2.39
N PHE A 273 -9.22 -28.38 2.99
CA PHE A 273 -8.10 -27.77 2.28
C PHE A 273 -7.00 -28.74 1.88
N LYS A 274 -6.90 -29.92 2.49
CA LYS A 274 -5.94 -30.96 2.08
C LYS A 274 -6.26 -31.55 0.71
N TYR A 275 -7.53 -31.49 0.28
CA TYR A 275 -7.94 -31.93 -1.05
C TYR A 275 -7.46 -30.99 -2.16
N PHE A 276 -7.11 -29.76 -1.83
CA PHE A 276 -6.61 -28.74 -2.78
C PHE A 276 -5.11 -28.52 -2.66
N LYS A 277 -4.42 -29.28 -1.83
CA LYS A 277 -2.98 -29.16 -1.63
C LYS A 277 -2.22 -29.74 -2.83
N GLN A 278 -1.24 -28.97 -3.34
CA GLN A 278 -0.37 -29.42 -4.41
C GLN A 278 0.69 -30.41 -3.89
N LEU A 279 1.04 -31.41 -4.70
CA LEU A 279 2.06 -32.44 -4.38
C LEU A 279 3.40 -32.21 -5.05
N PHE A 280 3.50 -31.29 -6.00
CA PHE A 280 4.76 -30.96 -6.66
C PHE A 280 5.38 -29.71 -6.06
N ALA A 281 6.69 -29.58 -6.22
CA ALA A 281 7.41 -28.40 -5.79
C ALA A 281 6.84 -27.14 -6.47
N GLN A 282 6.54 -26.14 -5.68
CA GLN A 282 6.09 -24.84 -6.17
C GLN A 282 7.31 -23.96 -6.50
N VAL A 283 7.04 -22.83 -7.13
CA VAL A 283 8.04 -21.83 -7.45
C VAL A 283 8.74 -21.38 -6.17
N THR A 284 10.08 -21.47 -6.14
CA THR A 284 10.90 -21.06 -4.99
C THR A 284 10.96 -19.54 -4.83
N ASN A 285 10.78 -18.79 -5.93
CA ASN A 285 10.64 -17.34 -5.97
C ASN A 285 9.24 -16.99 -6.48
N PRO A 286 8.24 -16.90 -5.62
CA PRO A 286 6.93 -16.43 -6.01
C PRO A 286 7.02 -14.97 -6.53
N PRO A 287 6.06 -14.51 -7.35
CA PRO A 287 6.08 -13.14 -7.88
C PRO A 287 6.01 -12.06 -6.81
N ILE A 288 5.59 -12.39 -5.60
CA ILE A 288 5.57 -11.51 -4.43
C ILE A 288 6.68 -11.91 -3.46
N ASP A 289 7.59 -10.98 -3.20
CA ASP A 289 8.66 -11.14 -2.22
C ASP A 289 8.16 -10.62 -0.84
N PRO A 290 8.05 -11.49 0.19
CA PRO A 290 7.50 -11.10 1.49
C PRO A 290 8.36 -10.08 2.25
N ILE A 291 9.64 -9.93 1.91
CA ILE A 291 10.52 -8.94 2.52
C ILE A 291 10.39 -7.59 1.82
N ARG A 292 10.48 -7.57 0.49
CA ARG A 292 10.40 -6.34 -0.30
C ARG A 292 8.98 -5.82 -0.44
N GLU A 293 8.01 -6.71 -0.51
CA GLU A 293 6.60 -6.41 -0.68
C GLU A 293 5.80 -6.76 0.58
N ALA A 294 6.38 -6.46 1.74
CA ALA A 294 5.79 -6.77 3.05
C ALA A 294 4.37 -6.24 3.22
N LEU A 295 4.00 -5.11 2.59
CA LEU A 295 2.64 -4.58 2.66
C LEU A 295 1.60 -5.53 2.07
N VAL A 296 1.91 -6.23 0.97
CA VAL A 296 1.00 -7.20 0.34
C VAL A 296 0.71 -8.37 1.28
N MET A 297 1.70 -8.76 2.09
CA MET A 297 1.61 -9.85 3.05
C MET A 297 1.19 -9.38 4.45
N SER A 298 1.08 -8.07 4.66
CA SER A 298 0.76 -7.50 5.97
C SER A 298 -0.69 -7.74 6.36
N LEU A 299 -0.90 -8.04 7.63
CA LEU A 299 -2.21 -8.04 8.30
C LEU A 299 -2.45 -6.72 9.05
N ASP A 300 -1.56 -5.75 8.92
CA ASP A 300 -1.66 -4.43 9.55
C ASP A 300 -2.92 -3.72 9.03
N THR A 301 -3.82 -3.37 9.90
CA THR A 301 -5.09 -2.73 9.54
C THR A 301 -5.54 -1.78 10.63
N THR A 302 -6.46 -0.89 10.29
CA THR A 302 -7.13 -0.02 11.26
C THR A 302 -8.60 -0.41 11.39
N MET A 303 -9.14 -0.33 12.60
CA MET A 303 -10.53 -0.62 12.90
C MET A 303 -11.15 0.59 13.60
N GLY A 304 -12.24 1.08 13.05
CA GLY A 304 -12.95 2.23 13.61
C GLY A 304 -13.88 2.88 12.59
N PRO A 305 -14.50 3.99 12.94
CA PRO A 305 -15.37 4.71 12.03
C PRO A 305 -14.52 5.36 10.92
N ASP A 306 -14.70 4.93 9.69
CA ASP A 306 -14.20 5.67 8.53
C ASP A 306 -14.99 6.97 8.38
N GLY A 307 -14.27 8.07 8.23
CA GLY A 307 -14.85 9.35 7.88
C GLY A 307 -14.89 9.58 6.38
N ASN A 308 -15.21 10.81 6.00
CA ASN A 308 -15.17 11.23 4.61
C ASN A 308 -13.71 11.40 4.16
N THR A 309 -13.30 10.71 3.10
CA THR A 309 -11.91 10.75 2.60
C THR A 309 -11.48 12.14 2.12
N PHE A 310 -12.41 13.02 1.78
CA PHE A 310 -12.09 14.39 1.37
C PHE A 310 -11.78 15.31 2.55
N ASP A 311 -12.26 14.99 3.75
CA ASP A 311 -12.07 15.82 4.93
C ASP A 311 -10.78 15.44 5.66
N GLU A 312 -10.04 16.45 6.08
CA GLU A 312 -8.87 16.27 6.95
C GLU A 312 -9.20 16.82 8.33
N THR A 313 -9.73 15.95 9.17
CA THR A 313 -10.14 16.29 10.54
C THR A 313 -9.49 15.32 11.55
N PRO A 314 -9.37 15.72 12.82
CA PRO A 314 -8.79 14.85 13.85
C PRO A 314 -9.61 13.59 14.11
N GLU A 315 -10.92 13.60 13.84
CA GLU A 315 -11.81 12.45 14.05
C GLU A 315 -11.42 11.25 13.18
N GLN A 316 -10.78 11.47 12.05
CA GLN A 316 -10.27 10.40 11.17
C GLN A 316 -9.26 9.49 11.86
N CYS A 317 -8.57 9.99 12.91
CA CYS A 317 -7.60 9.23 13.67
C CYS A 317 -8.22 8.32 14.73
N HIS A 318 -9.52 8.44 15.02
CA HIS A 318 -10.17 7.67 16.08
C HIS A 318 -10.41 6.22 15.65
N GLN A 319 -9.33 5.55 15.35
CA GLN A 319 -9.29 4.18 14.87
C GLN A 319 -8.25 3.39 15.69
N LEU A 320 -8.61 2.14 15.99
CA LEU A 320 -7.70 1.17 16.59
C LEU A 320 -6.80 0.58 15.51
N ARG A 321 -5.50 0.70 15.71
CA ARG A 321 -4.52 0.08 14.84
C ARG A 321 -4.14 -1.30 15.34
N LEU A 322 -4.37 -2.31 14.50
CA LEU A 322 -3.92 -3.68 14.71
C LEU A 322 -2.63 -3.94 13.91
N ARG A 323 -1.66 -4.54 14.56
CA ARG A 323 -0.38 -4.97 13.98
C ARG A 323 -0.14 -6.44 14.22
#